data_792391ae60f4635e7f1572eb50de8288
#
_entry.id   792391ae60f4635e7f1572eb50de8288
#
_cell.length_a   1.000
_cell.length_b   1.000
_cell.length_c   1.000
_cell.angle_alpha   90.00
_cell.angle_beta   90.00
_cell.angle_gamma   90.00
#
_symmetry.space_group_name_H-M   'P 1'
#
loop_
_entity.id
_entity.type
_entity.pdbx_description
1 polymer ?
#
loop_
_entity_poly.entity_id
_entity_poly.type
_entity_poly.pdbx_seq_one_letter_code
_entity_poly.pdbx_strand_id
1 'polypeptide(L)'
;MAVSSDMMRTWRRPRAVMRDLLARGQREDLALAFLMSACIIIFIAQWPRLSRIASGFDLAPGADVPELSQLIAYEFLGWLMVWPLMFYAVGGISHVIAKLFGGMGSWYSARLALFWSLLATTPAALLYGLMAGFLGPVAAGTHLVGLVWLAAFAVIWLQTLREAESK
;
A
#
# COMPACT_ATOMS: atom_id res chain seq x y z
N MET A 1 -13.49 -16.93 -4.60
CA MET A 1 -12.17 -17.24 -3.99
C MET A 1 -11.92 -16.26 -2.87
N ALA A 2 -11.24 -16.66 -1.79
CA ALA A 2 -10.96 -15.76 -0.67
C ALA A 2 -9.89 -14.74 -1.08
N VAL A 3 -10.03 -13.47 -0.69
CA VAL A 3 -9.08 -12.38 -0.99
C VAL A 3 -7.67 -12.76 -0.54
N SER A 4 -7.53 -13.42 0.61
CA SER A 4 -6.24 -13.86 1.14
C SER A 4 -5.52 -14.86 0.22
N SER A 5 -6.23 -15.80 -0.41
CA SER A 5 -5.63 -16.74 -1.37
C SER A 5 -5.19 -16.04 -2.65
N ASP A 6 -5.94 -15.03 -3.11
CA ASP A 6 -5.57 -14.24 -4.28
C ASP A 6 -4.36 -13.33 -3.97
N MET A 7 -4.23 -12.80 -2.74
CA MET A 7 -3.03 -12.09 -2.28
C MET A 7 -1.79 -12.98 -2.36
N MET A 8 -1.85 -14.22 -1.85
CA MET A 8 -0.73 -15.17 -1.93
C MET A 8 -0.38 -15.55 -3.38
N ARG A 9 -1.39 -15.75 -4.24
CA ARG A 9 -1.19 -15.99 -5.69
C ARG A 9 -0.52 -14.80 -6.38
N THR A 10 -0.81 -13.57 -5.97
CA THR A 10 -0.27 -12.35 -6.58
C THR A 10 1.26 -12.31 -6.52
N TRP A 11 1.87 -12.79 -5.43
CA TRP A 11 3.33 -12.84 -5.30
C TRP A 11 4.03 -13.76 -6.32
N ARG A 12 3.30 -14.73 -6.87
CA ARG A 12 3.82 -15.67 -7.87
C ARG A 12 3.33 -15.38 -9.29
N ARG A 13 2.07 -14.92 -9.43
CA ARG A 13 1.40 -14.74 -10.73
C ARG A 13 0.52 -13.48 -10.72
N PRO A 14 1.09 -12.27 -10.58
CA PRO A 14 0.31 -11.04 -10.44
C PRO A 14 -0.60 -10.76 -11.65
N ARG A 15 -0.12 -11.00 -12.87
CA ARG A 15 -0.90 -10.80 -14.10
C ARG A 15 -2.13 -11.72 -14.17
N ALA A 16 -1.99 -12.99 -13.78
CA ALA A 16 -3.12 -13.92 -13.80
C ALA A 16 -4.22 -13.49 -12.83
N VAL A 17 -3.84 -13.07 -11.61
CA VAL A 17 -4.80 -12.55 -10.62
C VAL A 17 -5.47 -11.27 -11.13
N MET A 18 -4.71 -10.36 -11.74
CA MET A 18 -5.27 -9.12 -12.30
C MET A 18 -6.27 -9.41 -13.41
N ARG A 19 -5.99 -10.36 -14.29
CA ARG A 19 -6.91 -10.82 -15.34
C ARG A 19 -8.20 -11.36 -14.76
N ASP A 20 -8.11 -12.21 -13.71
CA ASP A 20 -9.27 -12.77 -13.01
C ASP A 20 -10.12 -11.66 -12.34
N LEU A 21 -9.49 -10.63 -11.79
CA LEU A 21 -10.18 -9.48 -11.19
C LEU A 21 -10.89 -8.64 -12.24
N LEU A 22 -10.25 -8.34 -13.37
CA LEU A 22 -10.86 -7.60 -14.48
C LEU A 22 -12.02 -8.35 -15.13
N ALA A 23 -11.96 -9.69 -15.19
CA ALA A 23 -13.03 -10.53 -15.73
C ALA A 23 -14.32 -10.48 -14.89
N ARG A 24 -14.26 -10.00 -13.64
CA ARG A 24 -15.45 -9.78 -12.79
C ARG A 24 -16.25 -8.53 -13.16
N GLY A 25 -15.80 -7.77 -14.14
CA GLY A 25 -16.42 -6.50 -14.58
C GLY A 25 -15.97 -5.29 -13.77
N GLN A 26 -16.48 -4.13 -14.15
CA GLN A 26 -16.17 -2.86 -13.48
C GLN A 26 -16.94 -2.76 -12.16
N ARG A 27 -16.23 -2.86 -11.05
CA ARG A 27 -16.79 -2.79 -9.69
C ARG A 27 -15.96 -1.82 -8.86
N GLU A 28 -16.33 -0.54 -8.92
CA GLU A 28 -15.65 0.52 -8.15
C GLU A 28 -15.78 0.32 -6.64
N ASP A 29 -16.89 -0.29 -6.18
CA ASP A 29 -17.10 -0.68 -4.79
C ASP A 29 -15.98 -1.64 -4.31
N LEU A 30 -15.63 -2.62 -5.14
CA LEU A 30 -14.59 -3.59 -4.82
C LEU A 30 -13.20 -2.95 -4.85
N ALA A 31 -12.92 -2.09 -5.84
CA ALA A 31 -11.65 -1.37 -5.91
C ALA A 31 -11.44 -0.48 -4.68
N LEU A 32 -12.47 0.28 -4.29
CA LEU A 32 -12.44 1.10 -3.07
C LEU A 32 -12.25 0.24 -1.82
N ALA A 33 -12.93 -0.91 -1.73
CA ALA A 33 -12.77 -1.83 -0.59
C ALA A 33 -11.32 -2.33 -0.48
N PHE A 34 -10.65 -2.65 -1.60
CA PHE A 34 -9.24 -3.03 -1.58
C PHE A 34 -8.33 -1.91 -1.10
N LEU A 35 -8.55 -0.67 -1.59
CA LEU A 35 -7.80 0.49 -1.15
C LEU A 35 -7.97 0.74 0.35
N MET A 36 -9.21 0.80 0.83
CA MET A 36 -9.49 1.07 2.24
C MET A 36 -8.95 -0.03 3.15
N SER A 37 -9.05 -1.31 2.74
CA SER A 37 -8.47 -2.42 3.49
C SER A 37 -6.95 -2.29 3.57
N ALA A 38 -6.28 -1.93 2.47
CA ALA A 38 -4.84 -1.70 2.47
C ALA A 38 -4.45 -0.55 3.40
N CYS A 39 -5.15 0.59 3.33
CA CYS A 39 -4.90 1.75 4.18
C CYS A 39 -5.08 1.42 5.67
N ILE A 40 -6.13 0.67 6.03
CA ILE A 40 -6.37 0.22 7.41
C ILE A 40 -5.23 -0.67 7.90
N ILE A 41 -4.81 -1.65 7.10
CA ILE A 41 -3.72 -2.56 7.48
C ILE A 41 -2.41 -1.81 7.64
N ILE A 42 -2.10 -0.87 6.73
CA ILE A 42 -0.87 -0.05 6.83
C ILE A 42 -0.95 0.90 8.02
N PHE A 43 -2.12 1.47 8.32
CA PHE A 43 -2.32 2.26 9.54
C PHE A 43 -2.00 1.43 10.79
N ILE A 44 -2.51 0.19 10.88
CA ILE A 44 -2.20 -0.72 11.99
C ILE A 44 -0.69 -1.02 12.04
N ALA A 45 -0.04 -1.17 10.89
CA ALA A 45 1.40 -1.39 10.80
C ALA A 45 2.24 -0.23 11.39
N GLN A 46 1.70 1.00 11.50
CA GLN A 46 2.40 2.12 12.13
C GLN A 46 2.42 2.05 13.66
N TRP A 47 1.53 1.31 14.28
CA TRP A 47 1.38 1.33 15.74
C TRP A 47 2.65 1.00 16.54
N PRO A 48 3.46 -0.01 16.19
CA PRO A 48 4.70 -0.28 16.91
C PRO A 48 5.67 0.92 16.88
N ARG A 49 5.77 1.62 15.74
CA ARG A 49 6.57 2.83 15.60
C ARG A 49 6.02 3.98 16.47
N LEU A 50 4.70 4.18 16.45
CA LEU A 50 4.06 5.24 17.25
C LEU A 50 4.24 4.99 18.75
N SER A 51 4.09 3.73 19.21
CA SER A 51 4.34 3.34 20.60
C SER A 51 5.79 3.62 21.01
N ARG A 52 6.75 3.37 20.09
CA ARG A 52 8.16 3.67 20.31
C ARG A 52 8.41 5.16 20.50
N ILE A 53 7.83 6.02 19.66
CA ILE A 53 7.92 7.49 19.76
C ILE A 53 7.29 7.97 21.07
N ALA A 54 6.09 7.49 21.41
CA ALA A 54 5.40 7.83 22.66
C ALA A 54 6.12 7.35 23.93
N SER A 55 7.06 6.41 23.78
CA SER A 55 7.95 5.96 24.86
C SER A 55 9.24 6.79 24.97
N GLY A 56 9.37 7.88 24.21
CA GLY A 56 10.52 8.79 24.24
C GLY A 56 11.70 8.38 23.35
N PHE A 57 11.55 7.31 22.54
CA PHE A 57 12.58 6.92 21.58
C PHE A 57 12.48 7.77 20.28
N ASP A 58 13.63 7.91 19.62
CA ASP A 58 13.75 8.59 18.31
C ASP A 58 13.36 10.08 18.34
N LEU A 59 13.34 10.72 19.51
CA LEU A 59 13.10 12.13 19.70
C LEU A 59 14.42 12.93 19.75
N ALA A 60 14.37 14.20 19.34
CA ALA A 60 15.49 15.10 19.52
C ALA A 60 15.74 15.38 21.02
N PRO A 61 16.98 15.59 21.45
CA PRO A 61 17.28 15.96 22.84
C PRO A 61 16.48 17.18 23.29
N GLY A 62 15.72 17.03 24.40
CA GLY A 62 14.89 18.11 24.96
C GLY A 62 13.52 18.29 24.28
N ALA A 63 13.13 17.46 23.34
CA ALA A 63 11.79 17.49 22.77
C ALA A 63 10.76 16.89 23.75
N ASP A 64 9.57 17.47 23.77
CA ASP A 64 8.44 16.93 24.52
C ASP A 64 8.02 15.57 23.94
N VAL A 65 7.69 14.63 24.82
CA VAL A 65 7.19 13.31 24.39
C VAL A 65 5.72 13.45 24.03
N PRO A 66 5.33 13.20 22.76
CA PRO A 66 3.94 13.34 22.34
C PRO A 66 3.09 12.21 22.90
N GLU A 67 1.82 12.49 23.19
CA GLU A 67 0.87 11.45 23.59
C GLU A 67 0.60 10.47 22.45
N LEU A 68 0.52 9.19 22.79
CA LEU A 68 0.21 8.13 21.83
C LEU A 68 -1.14 8.36 21.12
N SER A 69 -2.13 8.88 21.86
CA SER A 69 -3.45 9.23 21.33
C SER A 69 -3.40 10.25 20.20
N GLN A 70 -2.57 11.28 20.34
CA GLN A 70 -2.36 12.30 19.31
C GLN A 70 -1.66 11.72 18.08
N LEU A 71 -0.61 10.91 18.27
CA LEU A 71 0.09 10.27 17.17
C LEU A 71 -0.84 9.35 16.37
N ILE A 72 -1.66 8.55 17.06
CA ILE A 72 -2.66 7.68 16.41
C ILE A 72 -3.67 8.50 15.63
N ALA A 73 -4.16 9.63 16.19
CA ALA A 73 -5.14 10.48 15.53
C ALA A 73 -4.60 11.09 14.22
N TYR A 74 -3.34 11.57 14.22
CA TYR A 74 -2.70 12.09 13.01
C TYR A 74 -2.49 11.02 11.94
N GLU A 75 -1.99 9.84 12.33
CA GLU A 75 -1.80 8.74 11.37
C GLU A 75 -3.13 8.21 10.85
N PHE A 76 -4.17 8.15 11.69
CA PHE A 76 -5.53 7.78 11.29
C PHE A 76 -6.06 8.73 10.21
N LEU A 77 -5.97 10.06 10.46
CA LEU A 77 -6.39 11.05 9.48
C LEU A 77 -5.60 10.91 8.17
N GLY A 78 -4.29 10.73 8.27
CA GLY A 78 -3.41 10.52 7.12
C GLY A 78 -3.83 9.30 6.31
N TRP A 79 -3.83 8.12 6.92
CA TRP A 79 -4.03 6.85 6.21
C TRP A 79 -5.47 6.61 5.75
N LEU A 80 -6.49 7.15 6.43
CA LEU A 80 -7.89 6.92 6.08
C LEU A 80 -8.53 8.07 5.28
N MET A 81 -7.95 9.28 5.30
CA MET A 81 -8.50 10.42 4.57
C MET A 81 -7.56 10.90 3.45
N VAL A 82 -6.29 11.15 3.77
CA VAL A 82 -5.35 11.75 2.81
C VAL A 82 -4.82 10.74 1.81
N TRP A 83 -4.29 9.61 2.28
CA TRP A 83 -3.68 8.61 1.41
C TRP A 83 -4.63 7.98 0.39
N PRO A 84 -5.89 7.63 0.71
CA PRO A 84 -6.81 7.14 -0.31
C PRO A 84 -7.00 8.13 -1.46
N LEU A 85 -7.12 9.43 -1.15
CA LEU A 85 -7.24 10.47 -2.17
C LEU A 85 -5.99 10.56 -3.04
N MET A 86 -4.80 10.48 -2.42
CA MET A 86 -3.52 10.46 -3.13
C MET A 86 -3.41 9.23 -4.05
N PHE A 87 -3.82 8.05 -3.59
CA PHE A 87 -3.80 6.83 -4.42
C PHE A 87 -4.78 6.90 -5.59
N TYR A 88 -5.93 7.56 -5.43
CA TYR A 88 -6.82 7.84 -6.56
C TYR A 88 -6.14 8.73 -7.61
N ALA A 89 -5.44 9.79 -7.18
CA ALA A 89 -4.69 10.66 -8.08
C ALA A 89 -3.55 9.89 -8.79
N VAL A 90 -2.77 9.09 -8.03
CA VAL A 90 -1.69 8.26 -8.59
C VAL A 90 -2.25 7.25 -9.60
N GLY A 91 -3.38 6.60 -9.30
CA GLY A 91 -4.05 5.68 -10.23
C GLY A 91 -4.46 6.37 -11.53
N GLY A 92 -4.98 7.60 -11.42
CA GLY A 92 -5.31 8.43 -12.59
C GLY A 92 -4.08 8.82 -13.41
N ILE A 93 -3.04 9.31 -12.77
CA ILE A 93 -1.78 9.69 -13.42
C ILE A 93 -1.14 8.48 -14.12
N SER A 94 -1.15 7.31 -13.48
CA SER A 94 -0.59 6.09 -14.07
C SER A 94 -1.32 5.65 -15.32
N HIS A 95 -2.66 5.82 -15.37
CA HIS A 95 -3.44 5.59 -16.60
C HIS A 95 -3.06 6.55 -17.72
N VAL A 96 -2.93 7.85 -17.43
CA VAL A 96 -2.52 8.86 -18.43
C VAL A 96 -1.14 8.51 -18.98
N ILE A 97 -0.19 8.16 -18.11
CA ILE A 97 1.15 7.75 -18.54
C ILE A 97 1.07 6.48 -19.39
N ALA A 98 0.34 5.45 -18.95
CA ALA A 98 0.18 4.23 -19.73
C ALA A 98 -0.42 4.49 -21.12
N LYS A 99 -1.38 5.40 -21.20
CA LYS A 99 -2.00 5.81 -22.47
C LYS A 99 -1.04 6.49 -23.45
N LEU A 100 -0.08 7.28 -22.94
CA LEU A 100 1.00 7.85 -23.75
C LEU A 100 1.92 6.78 -24.36
N PHE A 101 2.02 5.61 -23.71
CA PHE A 101 2.77 4.45 -24.19
C PHE A 101 1.89 3.44 -24.95
N GLY A 102 0.68 3.82 -25.37
CA GLY A 102 -0.21 2.97 -26.16
C GLY A 102 -1.09 2.02 -25.33
N GLY A 103 -1.26 2.25 -24.03
CA GLY A 103 -2.18 1.49 -23.20
C GLY A 103 -3.63 1.64 -23.65
N MET A 104 -4.39 0.53 -23.65
CA MET A 104 -5.78 0.45 -24.06
C MET A 104 -6.76 0.21 -22.91
N GLY A 105 -6.28 0.24 -21.67
CA GLY A 105 -7.06 0.04 -20.47
C GLY A 105 -8.04 1.20 -20.18
N SER A 106 -8.70 1.12 -19.05
CA SER A 106 -9.63 2.13 -18.54
C SER A 106 -9.10 2.79 -17.26
N TRP A 107 -9.68 3.92 -16.89
CA TRP A 107 -9.42 4.58 -15.61
C TRP A 107 -9.64 3.63 -14.42
N TYR A 108 -10.65 2.76 -14.52
CA TYR A 108 -10.94 1.74 -13.53
C TYR A 108 -9.82 0.69 -13.43
N SER A 109 -9.37 0.15 -14.56
CA SER A 109 -8.38 -0.93 -14.59
C SER A 109 -7.03 -0.50 -14.00
N ALA A 110 -6.59 0.74 -14.27
CA ALA A 110 -5.37 1.31 -13.71
C ALA A 110 -5.47 1.50 -12.19
N ARG A 111 -6.59 2.02 -11.68
CA ARG A 111 -6.83 2.16 -10.24
C ARG A 111 -6.90 0.80 -9.55
N LEU A 112 -7.64 -0.16 -10.13
CA LEU A 112 -7.73 -1.51 -9.60
C LEU A 112 -6.34 -2.17 -9.49
N ALA A 113 -5.48 -1.99 -10.51
CA ALA A 113 -4.11 -2.51 -10.49
C ALA A 113 -3.28 -1.92 -9.34
N LEU A 114 -3.38 -0.62 -9.10
CA LEU A 114 -2.69 0.05 -7.99
C LEU A 114 -3.22 -0.41 -6.62
N PHE A 115 -4.54 -0.38 -6.44
CA PHE A 115 -5.17 -0.68 -5.15
C PHE A 115 -5.00 -2.15 -4.75
N TRP A 116 -5.12 -3.06 -5.72
CA TRP A 116 -4.84 -4.47 -5.49
C TRP A 116 -3.37 -4.71 -5.14
N SER A 117 -2.44 -4.08 -5.84
CA SER A 117 -1.00 -4.22 -5.56
C SER A 117 -0.64 -3.71 -4.17
N LEU A 118 -1.24 -2.59 -3.76
CA LEU A 118 -1.07 -2.06 -2.41
C LEU A 118 -1.55 -3.08 -1.36
N LEU A 119 -2.76 -3.63 -1.54
CA LEU A 119 -3.32 -4.63 -0.64
C LEU A 119 -2.48 -5.91 -0.62
N ALA A 120 -2.06 -6.41 -1.78
CA ALA A 120 -1.28 -7.64 -1.87
C ALA A 120 0.09 -7.55 -1.18
N THR A 121 0.64 -6.34 -1.02
CA THR A 121 1.94 -6.10 -0.37
C THR A 121 1.83 -5.71 1.10
N THR A 122 0.63 -5.62 1.67
CA THR A 122 0.44 -5.29 3.10
C THR A 122 1.15 -6.23 4.08
N PRO A 123 1.35 -7.53 3.83
CA PRO A 123 2.16 -8.36 4.73
C PRO A 123 3.60 -7.87 4.91
N ALA A 124 4.20 -7.35 3.82
CA ALA A 124 5.54 -6.75 3.90
C ALA A 124 5.51 -5.38 4.62
N ALA A 125 4.42 -4.61 4.46
CA ALA A 125 4.20 -3.38 5.21
C ALA A 125 4.09 -3.62 6.72
N LEU A 126 3.37 -4.68 7.13
CA LEU A 126 3.28 -5.09 8.55
C LEU A 126 4.66 -5.46 9.10
N LEU A 127 5.45 -6.21 8.35
CA LEU A 127 6.81 -6.55 8.74
C LEU A 127 7.69 -5.29 8.89
N TYR A 128 7.59 -4.35 7.94
CA TYR A 128 8.27 -3.07 8.04
C TYR A 128 7.88 -2.30 9.31
N GLY A 129 6.59 -2.21 9.61
CA GLY A 129 6.09 -1.55 10.82
C GLY A 129 6.61 -2.17 12.11
N LEU A 130 6.66 -3.50 12.18
CA LEU A 130 7.26 -4.22 13.30
C LEU A 130 8.76 -3.90 13.44
N MET A 131 9.52 -3.96 12.35
CA MET A 131 10.94 -3.63 12.36
C MET A 131 11.18 -2.17 12.80
N ALA A 132 10.38 -1.23 12.31
CA ALA A 132 10.45 0.17 12.71
C ALA A 132 10.14 0.39 14.20
N GLY A 133 9.21 -0.39 14.76
CA GLY A 133 8.88 -0.34 16.18
C GLY A 133 9.97 -0.92 17.07
N PHE A 134 10.52 -2.08 16.73
CA PHE A 134 11.51 -2.78 17.58
C PHE A 134 12.92 -2.26 17.43
N LEU A 135 13.38 -2.04 16.19
CA LEU A 135 14.77 -1.63 15.91
C LEU A 135 14.91 -0.12 15.72
N GLY A 136 13.81 0.58 15.48
CA GLY A 136 13.78 1.99 15.12
C GLY A 136 13.84 2.22 13.60
N PRO A 137 13.37 3.41 13.14
CA PRO A 137 13.26 3.72 11.72
C PRO A 137 14.62 3.84 11.01
N VAL A 138 15.70 4.17 11.75
CA VAL A 138 17.05 4.40 11.22
C VAL A 138 17.89 3.11 11.12
N ALA A 139 17.42 2.00 11.69
CA ALA A 139 18.16 0.75 11.70
C ALA A 139 18.31 0.17 10.28
N ALA A 140 19.48 -0.39 9.98
CA ALA A 140 19.76 -0.97 8.66
C ALA A 140 18.76 -2.09 8.28
N GLY A 141 18.32 -2.90 9.24
CA GLY A 141 17.31 -3.92 9.04
C GLY A 141 15.95 -3.34 8.63
N THR A 142 15.54 -2.23 9.25
CA THR A 142 14.30 -1.52 8.90
C THR A 142 14.36 -0.97 7.48
N HIS A 143 15.47 -0.33 7.10
CA HIS A 143 15.66 0.15 5.73
C HIS A 143 15.64 -0.98 4.71
N LEU A 144 16.30 -2.11 4.99
CA LEU A 144 16.29 -3.26 4.10
C LEU A 144 14.88 -3.79 3.86
N VAL A 145 14.10 -3.99 4.93
CA VAL A 145 12.70 -4.45 4.81
C VAL A 145 11.84 -3.43 4.07
N GLY A 146 12.04 -2.13 4.32
CA GLY A 146 11.33 -1.06 3.61
C GLY A 146 11.64 -1.05 2.10
N LEU A 147 12.91 -1.23 1.73
CA LEU A 147 13.32 -1.34 0.32
C LEU A 147 12.73 -2.59 -0.35
N VAL A 148 12.74 -3.73 0.33
CA VAL A 148 12.12 -4.97 -0.18
C VAL A 148 10.62 -4.79 -0.37
N TRP A 149 9.92 -4.18 0.58
CA TRP A 149 8.50 -3.87 0.44
C TRP A 149 8.23 -2.95 -0.75
N LEU A 150 8.98 -1.84 -0.87
CA LEU A 150 8.82 -0.89 -1.97
C LEU A 150 9.11 -1.54 -3.33
N ALA A 151 10.16 -2.36 -3.43
CA ALA A 151 10.50 -3.08 -4.64
C ALA A 151 9.41 -4.11 -5.01
N ALA A 152 8.93 -4.87 -4.04
CA ALA A 152 7.83 -5.82 -4.25
C ALA A 152 6.56 -5.12 -4.73
N PHE A 153 6.17 -4.01 -4.08
CA PHE A 153 5.05 -3.19 -4.50
C PHE A 153 5.22 -2.69 -5.95
N ALA A 154 6.37 -2.09 -6.27
CA ALA A 154 6.63 -1.56 -7.61
C ALA A 154 6.58 -2.67 -8.68
N VAL A 155 7.18 -3.82 -8.43
CA VAL A 155 7.19 -4.96 -9.37
C VAL A 155 5.78 -5.49 -9.59
N ILE A 156 5.03 -5.73 -8.52
CA ILE A 156 3.66 -6.24 -8.61
C ILE A 156 2.78 -5.21 -9.31
N TRP A 157 2.86 -3.93 -8.92
CA TRP A 157 2.07 -2.86 -9.55
C TRP A 157 2.36 -2.71 -11.03
N LEU A 158 3.63 -2.67 -11.44
CA LEU A 158 3.99 -2.57 -12.86
C LEU A 158 3.49 -3.78 -13.67
N GLN A 159 3.53 -4.99 -13.10
CA GLN A 159 3.02 -6.17 -13.78
C GLN A 159 1.50 -6.19 -13.89
N THR A 160 0.79 -5.80 -12.84
CA THR A 160 -0.68 -5.69 -12.84
C THR A 160 -1.16 -4.54 -13.73
N LEU A 161 -0.44 -3.41 -13.73
CA LEU A 161 -0.75 -2.27 -14.60
C LEU A 161 -0.57 -2.63 -16.08
N ARG A 162 0.53 -3.31 -16.44
CA ARG A 162 0.73 -3.80 -17.82
C ARG A 162 -0.39 -4.72 -18.28
N GLU A 163 -0.87 -5.61 -17.43
CA GLU A 163 -2.02 -6.47 -17.76
C GLU A 163 -3.32 -5.66 -17.86
N ALA A 164 -3.51 -4.67 -17.01
CA ALA A 164 -4.68 -3.79 -16.99
C ALA A 164 -4.78 -2.90 -18.22
N GLU A 165 -3.65 -2.53 -18.82
CA GLU A 165 -3.56 -1.65 -19.98
C GLU A 165 -3.34 -2.41 -21.31
N SER A 166 -3.23 -3.74 -21.28
CA SER A 166 -2.98 -4.57 -22.47
C SER A 166 -4.22 -4.89 -23.30
N LYS A 167 -5.41 -4.44 -22.87
CA LYS A 167 -6.71 -4.72 -23.52
C LYS A 167 -7.38 -3.46 -24.02
#